data_2e60ec6bc73775bab7eefc1d3cc4f88d
#
_entry.id   2e60ec6bc73775bab7eefc1d3cc4f88d
#
_cell.length_a   1.000
_cell.length_b   1.000
_cell.length_c   1.000
_cell.angle_alpha   90.00
_cell.angle_beta   90.00
_cell.angle_gamma   90.00
#
_symmetry.space_group_name_H-M   'P 1'
#
loop_
_entity.id
_entity.type
_entity.pdbx_description
1 polymer ?
#
loop_
_entity_poly.entity_id
_entity_poly.type
_entity_poly.pdbx_seq_one_letter_code
_entity_poly.pdbx_strand_id
1 'polypeptide(L)'
;MNDTKATTGHLSALITILIWGTTFVSTKTLLNDFTPIEILIFRFTIGYISLLTVYPHRIKTLNVKQELYFVAAGLFGVTLYFLLENIALTYTLASNVGVIISIAPFFTAIFAQQFLDSEKLILHFFIGFIVAILGIILIGFNENIVLKINPLGSILAALAAIVWAVYSVLMKKISEFHFNTIGCTRKVFFYGLFFMIPSIFIFHFRRSEEHTSELQSPSG
;
A
#
# COMPACT_ATOMS: atom_id res chain seq x y z
N MET A 1 -14.79 17.87 -25.65
CA MET A 1 -13.40 17.69 -25.18
C MET A 1 -13.29 17.19 -23.74
N ASN A 2 -14.34 17.26 -22.92
CA ASN A 2 -14.36 16.72 -21.54
C ASN A 2 -14.61 15.20 -21.46
N ASP A 3 -15.42 14.64 -22.36
CA ASP A 3 -15.83 13.23 -22.30
C ASP A 3 -14.66 12.24 -22.55
N THR A 4 -13.76 12.55 -23.47
CA THR A 4 -12.58 11.70 -23.73
C THR A 4 -11.62 11.65 -22.56
N LYS A 5 -11.42 12.73 -21.82
CA LYS A 5 -10.57 12.76 -20.62
C LYS A 5 -11.20 11.97 -19.46
N ALA A 6 -12.53 12.07 -19.30
CA ALA A 6 -13.27 11.31 -18.30
C ALA A 6 -13.23 9.81 -18.61
N THR A 7 -13.46 9.43 -19.86
CA THR A 7 -13.38 8.01 -20.29
C THR A 7 -11.99 7.42 -20.09
N THR A 8 -10.93 8.17 -20.45
CA THR A 8 -9.54 7.73 -20.20
C THR A 8 -9.27 7.57 -18.71
N GLY A 9 -9.78 8.47 -17.87
CA GLY A 9 -9.66 8.38 -16.42
C GLY A 9 -10.31 7.11 -15.85
N HIS A 10 -11.56 6.82 -16.29
CA HIS A 10 -12.27 5.62 -15.86
C HIS A 10 -11.59 4.33 -16.33
N LEU A 11 -11.10 4.29 -17.56
CA LEU A 11 -10.37 3.13 -18.09
C LEU A 11 -9.07 2.91 -17.32
N SER A 12 -8.31 3.95 -17.04
CA SER A 12 -7.08 3.87 -16.24
C SER A 12 -7.35 3.39 -14.83
N ALA A 13 -8.43 3.85 -14.19
CA ALA A 13 -8.85 3.39 -12.87
C ALA A 13 -9.21 1.90 -12.89
N LEU A 14 -9.97 1.44 -13.89
CA LEU A 14 -10.34 0.03 -14.05
C LEU A 14 -9.10 -0.86 -14.20
N ILE A 15 -8.16 -0.49 -15.08
CA ILE A 15 -6.91 -1.22 -15.28
C ILE A 15 -6.11 -1.28 -13.97
N THR A 16 -6.02 -0.17 -13.24
CA THR A 16 -5.31 -0.10 -11.95
C THR A 16 -5.92 -1.07 -10.94
N ILE A 17 -7.25 -1.12 -10.82
CA ILE A 17 -7.95 -2.02 -9.90
C ILE A 17 -7.69 -3.49 -10.26
N LEU A 18 -7.72 -3.84 -11.54
CA LEU A 18 -7.41 -5.20 -12.00
C LEU A 18 -5.96 -5.60 -11.65
N ILE A 19 -5.01 -4.70 -11.89
CA ILE A 19 -3.59 -4.93 -11.51
C ILE A 19 -3.47 -5.11 -10.00
N TRP A 20 -4.12 -4.26 -9.19
CA TRP A 20 -4.07 -4.37 -7.73
C TRP A 20 -4.68 -5.68 -7.22
N GLY A 21 -5.81 -6.12 -7.80
CA GLY A 21 -6.42 -7.40 -7.45
C GLY A 21 -5.48 -8.59 -7.64
N THR A 22 -4.71 -8.60 -8.73
CA THR A 22 -3.70 -9.65 -8.97
C THR A 22 -2.48 -9.53 -8.05
N THR A 23 -2.16 -8.33 -7.58
CA THR A 23 -0.98 -8.08 -6.74
C THR A 23 -1.05 -8.82 -5.39
N PHE A 24 -2.22 -8.85 -4.74
CA PHE A 24 -2.39 -9.57 -3.47
C PHE A 24 -2.12 -11.07 -3.62
N VAL A 25 -2.64 -11.68 -4.68
CA VAL A 25 -2.44 -13.11 -4.95
C VAL A 25 -0.97 -13.39 -5.29
N SER A 26 -0.37 -12.58 -6.16
CA SER A 26 1.04 -12.72 -6.53
C SER A 26 1.97 -12.55 -5.33
N THR A 27 1.72 -11.58 -4.47
CA THR A 27 2.49 -11.37 -3.23
C THR A 27 2.34 -12.57 -2.30
N LYS A 28 1.11 -13.09 -2.12
CA LYS A 28 0.87 -14.28 -1.28
C LYS A 28 1.65 -15.50 -1.78
N THR A 29 1.75 -15.69 -3.10
CA THR A 29 2.54 -16.76 -3.70
C THR A 29 4.04 -16.55 -3.46
N LEU A 30 4.55 -15.33 -3.66
CA LEU A 30 5.97 -15.01 -3.44
C LEU A 30 6.40 -15.17 -1.97
N LEU A 31 5.48 -15.00 -1.02
CA LEU A 31 5.77 -15.18 0.41
C LEU A 31 6.08 -16.63 0.81
N ASN A 32 5.91 -17.61 -0.10
CA ASN A 32 6.37 -18.98 0.13
C ASN A 32 7.90 -19.09 0.07
N ASP A 33 8.55 -18.25 -0.77
CA ASP A 33 9.99 -18.35 -1.06
C ASP A 33 10.77 -17.13 -0.55
N PHE A 34 10.10 -15.97 -0.43
CA PHE A 34 10.71 -14.69 -0.06
C PHE A 34 10.09 -14.12 1.20
N THR A 35 10.89 -13.40 1.98
CA THR A 35 10.41 -12.64 3.13
C THR A 35 9.61 -11.39 2.67
N PRO A 36 8.70 -10.86 3.51
CA PRO A 36 7.96 -9.64 3.20
C PRO A 36 8.84 -8.48 2.75
N ILE A 37 10.01 -8.29 3.39
CA ILE A 37 10.90 -7.17 3.08
C ILE A 37 11.67 -7.37 1.76
N GLU A 38 12.06 -8.61 1.43
CA GLU A 38 12.72 -8.92 0.16
C GLU A 38 11.80 -8.61 -1.02
N ILE A 39 10.54 -9.02 -0.94
CA ILE A 39 9.54 -8.72 -1.98
C ILE A 39 9.41 -7.20 -2.18
N LEU A 40 9.38 -6.43 -1.09
CA LEU A 40 9.28 -4.98 -1.17
C LEU A 40 10.50 -4.34 -1.81
N ILE A 41 11.70 -4.73 -1.40
CA ILE A 41 12.94 -4.18 -1.94
C ILE A 41 13.02 -4.45 -3.44
N PHE A 42 12.77 -5.68 -3.89
CA PHE A 42 12.78 -6.01 -5.31
C PHE A 42 11.73 -5.20 -6.08
N ARG A 43 10.49 -5.18 -5.61
CA ARG A 43 9.40 -4.45 -6.24
C ARG A 43 9.71 -2.97 -6.41
N PHE A 44 10.10 -2.30 -5.31
CA PHE A 44 10.32 -0.86 -5.34
C PHE A 44 11.65 -0.46 -5.99
N THR A 45 12.67 -1.31 -5.96
CA THR A 45 13.92 -1.09 -6.70
C THR A 45 13.67 -1.14 -8.21
N ILE A 46 12.98 -2.17 -8.69
CA ILE A 46 12.61 -2.29 -10.10
C ILE A 46 11.73 -1.11 -10.52
N GLY A 47 10.73 -0.77 -9.70
CA GLY A 47 9.86 0.38 -9.93
C GLY A 47 10.63 1.70 -9.98
N TYR A 48 11.56 1.92 -9.04
CA TYR A 48 12.40 3.12 -9.01
C TYR A 48 13.29 3.24 -10.26
N ILE A 49 13.96 2.15 -10.67
CA ILE A 49 14.80 2.12 -11.88
C ILE A 49 13.93 2.39 -13.12
N SER A 50 12.76 1.76 -13.23
CA SER A 50 11.83 1.99 -14.35
C SER A 50 11.38 3.46 -14.42
N LEU A 51 11.04 4.08 -13.29
CA LEU A 51 10.67 5.50 -13.24
C LEU A 51 11.86 6.41 -13.54
N LEU A 52 13.09 6.01 -13.17
CA LEU A 52 14.31 6.74 -13.46
C LEU A 52 14.61 6.74 -14.96
N THR A 53 14.38 5.63 -15.66
CA THR A 53 14.58 5.54 -17.13
C THR A 53 13.55 6.38 -17.89
N VAL A 54 12.28 6.38 -17.43
CA VAL A 54 11.21 7.15 -18.10
C VAL A 54 11.34 8.65 -17.84
N TYR A 55 11.72 9.05 -16.63
CA TYR A 55 11.86 10.46 -16.25
C TYR A 55 13.12 10.69 -15.41
N PRO A 56 14.30 10.89 -16.01
CA PRO A 56 15.58 11.03 -15.29
C PRO A 56 15.74 12.37 -14.54
N HIS A 57 14.87 13.36 -14.79
CA HIS A 57 15.00 14.70 -14.24
C HIS A 57 14.71 14.74 -12.74
N ARG A 58 15.60 15.36 -11.97
CA ARG A 58 15.42 15.50 -10.51
C ARG A 58 14.38 16.58 -10.19
N ILE A 59 13.44 16.26 -9.28
CA ILE A 59 12.54 17.27 -8.71
C ILE A 59 13.28 17.99 -7.58
N LYS A 60 13.44 19.29 -7.76
CA LYS A 60 13.95 20.20 -6.72
C LYS A 60 12.77 20.80 -5.99
N THR A 61 12.64 20.53 -4.71
CA THR A 61 11.64 21.19 -3.84
C THR A 61 12.09 22.59 -3.50
N LEU A 62 11.13 23.48 -3.31
CA LEU A 62 11.39 24.90 -3.03
C LEU A 62 11.75 25.14 -1.56
N ASN A 63 11.27 24.28 -0.66
CA ASN A 63 11.47 24.43 0.78
C ASN A 63 11.44 23.07 1.50
N VAL A 64 11.88 23.09 2.76
CA VAL A 64 11.94 21.90 3.64
C VAL A 64 10.55 21.28 3.84
N LYS A 65 9.48 22.08 3.92
CA LYS A 65 8.12 21.58 4.11
C LYS A 65 7.68 20.71 2.94
N GLN A 66 7.93 21.11 1.70
CA GLN A 66 7.65 20.28 0.52
C GLN A 66 8.45 18.97 0.55
N GLU A 67 9.72 19.05 0.96
CA GLU A 67 10.56 17.85 1.09
C GLU A 67 10.00 16.87 2.12
N LEU A 68 9.56 17.36 3.30
CA LEU A 68 8.96 16.54 4.34
C LEU A 68 7.70 15.80 3.86
N TYR A 69 6.89 16.38 2.97
CA TYR A 69 5.77 15.66 2.37
C TYR A 69 6.22 14.45 1.57
N PHE A 70 7.31 14.56 0.79
CA PHE A 70 7.86 13.42 0.05
C PHE A 70 8.47 12.36 0.97
N VAL A 71 9.18 12.78 2.01
CA VAL A 71 9.73 11.89 3.05
C VAL A 71 8.61 11.12 3.74
N ALA A 72 7.57 11.82 4.20
CA ALA A 72 6.42 11.19 4.85
C ALA A 72 5.67 10.25 3.88
N ALA A 73 5.45 10.66 2.62
CA ALA A 73 4.81 9.82 1.63
C ALA A 73 5.61 8.55 1.34
N GLY A 74 6.94 8.62 1.31
CA GLY A 74 7.82 7.45 1.18
C GLY A 74 7.71 6.50 2.37
N LEU A 75 7.72 7.05 3.60
CA LEU A 75 7.58 6.26 4.82
C LEU A 75 6.21 5.58 4.90
N PHE A 76 5.12 6.35 4.80
CA PHE A 76 3.76 5.82 4.96
C PHE A 76 3.32 4.97 3.78
N GLY A 77 3.48 5.45 2.54
CA GLY A 77 2.93 4.81 1.34
C GLY A 77 3.76 3.67 0.78
N VAL A 78 5.08 3.71 0.98
CA VAL A 78 5.98 2.70 0.39
C VAL A 78 6.46 1.73 1.46
N THR A 79 6.95 2.22 2.60
CA THR A 79 7.52 1.34 3.61
C THR A 79 6.44 0.74 4.51
N LEU A 80 5.74 1.57 5.29
CA LEU A 80 4.82 1.09 6.33
C LEU A 80 3.61 0.36 5.76
N TYR A 81 2.95 0.94 4.75
CA TYR A 81 1.77 0.32 4.14
C TYR A 81 2.08 -1.08 3.62
N PHE A 82 3.05 -1.20 2.72
CA PHE A 82 3.36 -2.48 2.11
C PHE A 82 4.00 -3.48 3.06
N LEU A 83 4.74 -3.01 4.07
CA LEU A 83 5.28 -3.91 5.10
C LEU A 83 4.14 -4.50 5.93
N LEU A 84 3.19 -3.69 6.41
CA LEU A 84 2.01 -4.16 7.14
C LEU A 84 1.15 -5.09 6.29
N GLU A 85 0.91 -4.75 5.02
CA GLU A 85 0.17 -5.58 4.07
C GLU A 85 0.85 -6.94 3.85
N ASN A 86 2.15 -6.95 3.53
CA ASN A 86 2.87 -8.18 3.27
C ASN A 86 2.97 -9.06 4.53
N ILE A 87 3.16 -8.47 5.71
CA ILE A 87 3.12 -9.23 6.98
C ILE A 87 1.69 -9.75 7.23
N ALA A 88 0.64 -8.97 6.99
CA ALA A 88 -0.74 -9.45 7.11
C ALA A 88 -0.98 -10.69 6.23
N LEU A 89 -0.46 -10.67 4.99
CA LEU A 89 -0.55 -11.79 4.05
C LEU A 89 0.16 -13.06 4.54
N THR A 90 1.13 -12.99 5.43
CA THR A 90 1.73 -14.20 6.04
C THR A 90 0.74 -14.89 6.99
N TYR A 91 -0.11 -14.13 7.67
CA TYR A 91 -1.03 -14.64 8.69
C TYR A 91 -2.42 -15.01 8.17
N THR A 92 -2.87 -14.47 7.02
CA THR A 92 -4.23 -14.68 6.52
C THR A 92 -4.28 -14.78 5.00
N LEU A 93 -5.47 -15.03 4.46
CA LEU A 93 -5.70 -15.18 3.02
C LEU A 93 -5.63 -13.81 2.31
N ALA A 94 -5.21 -13.81 1.05
CA ALA A 94 -5.17 -12.62 0.21
C ALA A 94 -6.55 -11.95 0.08
N SER A 95 -7.62 -12.75 -0.01
CA SER A 95 -9.00 -12.26 -0.03
C SER A 95 -9.37 -11.49 1.22
N ASN A 96 -8.98 -11.99 2.42
CA ASN A 96 -9.26 -11.33 3.69
C ASN A 96 -8.53 -9.99 3.80
N VAL A 97 -7.24 -9.96 3.41
CA VAL A 97 -6.45 -8.72 3.39
C VAL A 97 -7.06 -7.70 2.44
N GLY A 98 -7.42 -8.12 1.22
CA GLY A 98 -8.05 -7.26 0.23
C GLY A 98 -9.39 -6.67 0.71
N VAL A 99 -10.24 -7.50 1.34
CA VAL A 99 -11.50 -7.07 1.95
C VAL A 99 -11.27 -6.01 3.04
N ILE A 100 -10.34 -6.25 3.96
CA ILE A 100 -10.08 -5.31 5.07
C ILE A 100 -9.46 -4.01 4.53
N ILE A 101 -8.52 -4.08 3.59
CA ILE A 101 -7.90 -2.89 3.00
C ILE A 101 -8.91 -2.06 2.19
N SER A 102 -9.98 -2.66 1.67
CA SER A 102 -11.02 -1.92 0.95
C SER A 102 -11.75 -0.87 1.80
N ILE A 103 -11.55 -0.86 3.13
CA ILE A 103 -12.02 0.20 4.03
C ILE A 103 -11.16 1.49 3.93
N ALA A 104 -9.98 1.44 3.30
CA ALA A 104 -9.06 2.58 3.18
C ALA A 104 -9.69 3.87 2.60
N PRO A 105 -10.59 3.82 1.59
CA PRO A 105 -11.27 5.03 1.10
C PRO A 105 -12.07 5.76 2.19
N PHE A 106 -12.62 5.04 3.16
CA PHE A 106 -13.35 5.64 4.28
C PHE A 106 -12.41 6.46 5.18
N PHE A 107 -11.28 5.90 5.59
CA PHE A 107 -10.27 6.63 6.35
C PHE A 107 -9.68 7.79 5.53
N THR A 108 -9.46 7.58 4.23
CA THR A 108 -8.97 8.62 3.33
C THR A 108 -9.93 9.80 3.29
N ALA A 109 -11.23 9.58 3.20
CA ALA A 109 -12.24 10.63 3.17
C ALA A 109 -12.29 11.41 4.51
N ILE A 110 -12.20 10.71 5.64
CA ILE A 110 -12.15 11.35 6.97
C ILE A 110 -10.90 12.24 7.10
N PHE A 111 -9.72 11.72 6.73
CA PHE A 111 -8.47 12.48 6.82
C PHE A 111 -8.44 13.62 5.79
N ALA A 112 -8.97 13.41 4.58
CA ALA A 112 -9.09 14.46 3.58
C ALA A 112 -9.93 15.63 4.09
N GLN A 113 -11.06 15.37 4.74
CA GLN A 113 -11.89 16.42 5.34
C GLN A 113 -11.16 17.19 6.45
N GLN A 114 -10.28 16.53 7.22
CA GLN A 114 -9.55 17.18 8.32
C GLN A 114 -8.33 17.97 7.84
N PHE A 115 -7.65 17.50 6.79
CA PHE A 115 -6.34 18.02 6.38
C PHE A 115 -6.35 18.75 5.01
N LEU A 116 -7.47 18.68 4.28
CA LEU A 116 -7.65 19.33 2.98
C LEU A 116 -8.85 20.27 3.05
N ASP A 117 -8.62 21.55 2.82
CA ASP A 117 -9.63 22.60 2.97
C ASP A 117 -10.80 22.52 1.96
N SER A 118 -10.64 21.76 0.88
CA SER A 118 -11.61 21.66 -0.23
C SER A 118 -12.50 20.41 -0.19
N GLU A 119 -12.26 19.46 0.68
CA GLU A 119 -12.97 18.18 0.69
C GLU A 119 -14.05 18.17 1.78
N LYS A 120 -15.31 18.01 1.36
CA LYS A 120 -16.45 17.86 2.26
C LYS A 120 -17.06 16.48 2.11
N LEU A 121 -17.25 15.77 3.23
CA LEU A 121 -18.00 14.52 3.24
C LEU A 121 -19.48 14.81 3.00
N ILE A 122 -20.05 14.18 1.97
CA ILE A 122 -21.47 14.25 1.65
C ILE A 122 -22.16 12.94 1.99
N LEU A 123 -23.45 13.00 2.31
CA LEU A 123 -24.23 11.83 2.68
C LEU A 123 -24.13 10.68 1.66
N HIS A 124 -24.09 11.01 0.38
CA HIS A 124 -23.95 10.01 -0.70
C HIS A 124 -22.69 9.17 -0.58
N PHE A 125 -21.60 9.73 -0.03
CA PHE A 125 -20.37 8.97 0.24
C PHE A 125 -20.62 7.85 1.25
N PHE A 126 -21.30 8.14 2.36
CA PHE A 126 -21.61 7.14 3.38
C PHE A 126 -22.55 6.06 2.86
N ILE A 127 -23.56 6.42 2.08
CA ILE A 127 -24.46 5.46 1.45
C ILE A 127 -23.68 4.53 0.51
N GLY A 128 -22.85 5.09 -0.38
CA GLY A 128 -22.02 4.32 -1.31
C GLY A 128 -21.05 3.40 -0.58
N PHE A 129 -20.45 3.88 0.51
CA PHE A 129 -19.55 3.07 1.34
C PHE A 129 -20.29 1.89 2.00
N ILE A 130 -21.48 2.11 2.58
CA ILE A 130 -22.29 1.03 3.18
C ILE A 130 -22.65 -0.01 2.11
N VAL A 131 -23.10 0.42 0.92
CA VAL A 131 -23.42 -0.50 -0.18
C VAL A 131 -22.19 -1.30 -0.61
N ALA A 132 -21.02 -0.68 -0.69
CA ALA A 132 -19.77 -1.37 -1.02
C ALA A 132 -19.41 -2.42 0.05
N ILE A 133 -19.49 -2.09 1.34
CA ILE A 133 -19.23 -3.04 2.43
C ILE A 133 -20.22 -4.21 2.40
N LEU A 134 -21.50 -3.96 2.15
CA LEU A 134 -22.50 -5.02 2.00
C LEU A 134 -22.17 -5.95 0.84
N GLY A 135 -21.73 -5.40 -0.31
CA GLY A 135 -21.27 -6.20 -1.44
C GLY A 135 -20.07 -7.09 -1.09
N ILE A 136 -19.09 -6.56 -0.35
CA ILE A 136 -17.92 -7.32 0.12
C ILE A 136 -18.33 -8.44 1.07
N ILE A 137 -19.25 -8.16 2.02
CA ILE A 137 -19.78 -9.15 2.94
C ILE A 137 -20.48 -10.28 2.17
N LEU A 138 -21.32 -9.95 1.19
CA LEU A 138 -22.00 -10.94 0.36
C LEU A 138 -21.04 -11.85 -0.40
N ILE A 139 -19.93 -11.32 -0.91
CA ILE A 139 -18.88 -12.13 -1.55
C ILE A 139 -18.23 -13.09 -0.54
N GLY A 140 -18.02 -12.63 0.71
CA GLY A 140 -17.43 -13.43 1.78
C GLY A 140 -18.34 -14.54 2.32
N PHE A 141 -19.67 -14.42 2.15
CA PHE A 141 -20.67 -15.42 2.58
C PHE A 141 -20.82 -16.61 1.63
N ASN A 142 -20.12 -16.64 0.48
CA ASN A 142 -20.17 -17.79 -0.40
C ASN A 142 -19.57 -19.01 0.32
N GLU A 143 -20.34 -20.10 0.45
CA GLU A 143 -20.16 -21.25 1.34
C GLU A 143 -18.78 -21.96 1.30
N ASN A 144 -17.95 -21.64 0.32
CA ASN A 144 -16.62 -22.22 0.14
C ASN A 144 -15.47 -21.33 0.62
N ILE A 145 -15.72 -20.09 1.03
CA ILE A 145 -14.69 -19.20 1.58
C ILE A 145 -14.83 -19.20 3.10
N VAL A 146 -14.24 -20.20 3.75
CA VAL A 146 -13.99 -20.15 5.19
C VAL A 146 -13.07 -18.97 5.43
N LEU A 147 -13.64 -17.85 5.91
CA LEU A 147 -12.88 -16.73 6.44
C LEU A 147 -12.05 -17.26 7.61
N LYS A 148 -10.86 -17.79 7.34
CA LYS A 148 -9.89 -18.07 8.41
C LYS A 148 -9.42 -16.73 8.96
N ILE A 149 -10.21 -16.18 9.88
CA ILE A 149 -9.91 -14.90 10.53
C ILE A 149 -8.73 -15.16 11.47
N ASN A 150 -7.56 -14.67 11.08
CA ASN A 150 -6.45 -14.53 12.01
C ASN A 150 -6.49 -13.10 12.56
N PRO A 151 -6.69 -12.92 13.89
CA PRO A 151 -6.82 -11.57 14.48
C PRO A 151 -5.61 -10.68 14.20
N LEU A 152 -4.38 -11.24 14.26
CA LEU A 152 -3.16 -10.48 14.00
C LEU A 152 -3.08 -10.02 12.55
N GLY A 153 -3.34 -10.92 11.59
CA GLY A 153 -3.38 -10.55 10.16
C GLY A 153 -4.44 -9.51 9.86
N SER A 154 -5.63 -9.61 10.50
CA SER A 154 -6.71 -8.63 10.33
C SER A 154 -6.37 -7.25 10.91
N ILE A 155 -5.74 -7.19 12.08
CA ILE A 155 -5.28 -5.93 12.68
C ILE A 155 -4.21 -5.27 11.81
N LEU A 156 -3.23 -6.03 11.31
CA LEU A 156 -2.19 -5.52 10.42
C LEU A 156 -2.77 -4.97 9.11
N ALA A 157 -3.75 -5.66 8.51
CA ALA A 157 -4.45 -5.19 7.32
C ALA A 157 -5.25 -3.90 7.59
N ALA A 158 -5.92 -3.80 8.75
CA ALA A 158 -6.64 -2.58 9.14
C ALA A 158 -5.68 -1.39 9.37
N LEU A 159 -4.53 -1.64 10.02
CA LEU A 159 -3.48 -0.63 10.17
C LEU A 159 -2.92 -0.21 8.80
N ALA A 160 -2.71 -1.15 7.87
CA ALA A 160 -2.31 -0.83 6.51
C ALA A 160 -3.33 0.10 5.83
N ALA A 161 -4.64 -0.15 5.97
CA ALA A 161 -5.68 0.71 5.42
C ALA A 161 -5.62 2.16 5.97
N ILE A 162 -5.35 2.33 7.28
CA ILE A 162 -5.18 3.65 7.90
C ILE A 162 -3.92 4.34 7.37
N VAL A 163 -2.79 3.62 7.28
CA VAL A 163 -1.52 4.14 6.75
C VAL A 163 -1.67 4.55 5.29
N TRP A 164 -2.39 3.78 4.49
CA TRP A 164 -2.73 4.14 3.10
C TRP A 164 -3.54 5.44 3.02
N ALA A 165 -4.48 5.65 3.93
CA ALA A 165 -5.27 6.87 3.99
C ALA A 165 -4.39 8.10 4.26
N VAL A 166 -3.44 8.01 5.19
CA VAL A 166 -2.45 9.08 5.43
C VAL A 166 -1.63 9.35 4.16
N TYR A 167 -1.11 8.31 3.53
CA TYR A 167 -0.37 8.42 2.27
C TYR A 167 -1.20 9.11 1.17
N SER A 168 -2.46 8.76 1.03
CA SER A 168 -3.36 9.34 0.02
C SER A 168 -3.52 10.85 0.19
N VAL A 169 -3.67 11.31 1.44
CA VAL A 169 -3.74 12.75 1.76
C VAL A 169 -2.40 13.45 1.47
N LEU A 170 -1.28 12.83 1.82
CA LEU A 170 0.06 13.36 1.50
C LEU A 170 0.26 13.49 -0.01
N MET A 171 -0.14 12.49 -0.80
CA MET A 171 -0.05 12.53 -2.25
C MET A 171 -0.95 13.62 -2.87
N LYS A 172 -2.13 13.86 -2.29
CA LYS A 172 -2.98 14.99 -2.68
C LYS A 172 -2.27 16.32 -2.45
N LYS A 173 -1.65 16.52 -1.27
CA LYS A 173 -0.84 17.73 -0.98
C LYS A 173 0.35 17.86 -1.93
N ILE A 174 1.05 16.79 -2.25
CA ILE A 174 2.15 16.79 -3.22
C ILE A 174 1.63 17.19 -4.62
N SER A 175 0.44 16.78 -5.02
CA SER A 175 -0.16 17.12 -6.31
C SER A 175 -0.41 18.64 -6.46
N GLU A 176 -0.64 19.34 -5.36
CA GLU A 176 -0.82 20.80 -5.34
C GLU A 176 0.47 21.57 -5.69
N PHE A 177 1.64 20.91 -5.62
CA PHE A 177 2.91 21.53 -6.01
C PHE A 177 3.14 21.57 -7.52
N HIS A 178 2.26 20.94 -8.30
CA HIS A 178 2.29 20.93 -9.78
C HIS A 178 3.59 20.38 -10.39
N PHE A 179 4.32 19.51 -9.66
CA PHE A 179 5.47 18.79 -10.19
C PHE A 179 5.04 17.67 -11.15
N ASN A 180 5.97 17.20 -11.96
CA ASN A 180 5.72 16.03 -12.82
C ASN A 180 5.41 14.79 -11.97
N THR A 181 4.28 14.12 -12.26
CA THR A 181 3.76 12.98 -11.48
C THR A 181 4.76 11.81 -11.41
N ILE A 182 5.41 11.47 -12.54
CA ILE A 182 6.40 10.38 -12.60
C ILE A 182 7.60 10.70 -11.69
N GLY A 183 8.07 11.94 -11.74
CA GLY A 183 9.14 12.42 -10.88
C GLY A 183 8.75 12.40 -9.40
N CYS A 184 7.50 12.78 -9.06
CA CYS A 184 6.97 12.70 -7.69
C CYS A 184 6.97 11.25 -7.18
N THR A 185 6.40 10.32 -7.96
CA THR A 185 6.36 8.89 -7.59
C THR A 185 7.77 8.33 -7.40
N ARG A 186 8.70 8.65 -8.31
CA ARG A 186 10.09 8.25 -8.17
C ARG A 186 10.73 8.77 -6.88
N LYS A 187 10.47 10.03 -6.52
CA LYS A 187 11.01 10.64 -5.30
C LYS A 187 10.42 9.98 -4.04
N VAL A 188 9.14 9.65 -4.06
CA VAL A 188 8.47 8.89 -3.00
C VAL A 188 9.08 7.48 -2.87
N PHE A 189 9.34 6.79 -3.99
CA PHE A 189 9.99 5.47 -3.97
C PHE A 189 11.42 5.54 -3.43
N PHE A 190 12.18 6.59 -3.76
CA PHE A 190 13.51 6.82 -3.20
C PHE A 190 13.49 6.87 -1.68
N TYR A 191 12.61 7.69 -1.09
CA TYR A 191 12.48 7.76 0.37
C TYR A 191 11.95 6.47 0.98
N GLY A 192 11.01 5.81 0.31
CA GLY A 192 10.52 4.51 0.75
C GLY A 192 11.63 3.46 0.82
N LEU A 193 12.44 3.33 -0.23
CA LEU A 193 13.60 2.42 -0.23
C LEU A 193 14.60 2.78 0.88
N PHE A 194 14.83 4.07 1.11
CA PHE A 194 15.71 4.53 2.20
C PHE A 194 15.20 4.06 3.58
N PHE A 195 13.90 4.15 3.84
CA PHE A 195 13.30 3.69 5.09
C PHE A 195 13.20 2.16 5.20
N MET A 196 13.31 1.42 4.09
CA MET A 196 13.38 -0.04 4.13
C MET A 196 14.74 -0.56 4.61
N ILE A 197 15.82 0.22 4.51
CA ILE A 197 17.18 -0.20 4.88
C ILE A 197 17.25 -0.76 6.32
N PRO A 198 16.73 -0.07 7.36
CA PRO A 198 16.75 -0.61 8.72
C PRO A 198 15.99 -1.93 8.86
N SER A 199 14.90 -2.09 8.11
CA SER A 199 14.07 -3.30 8.16
C SER A 199 14.81 -4.54 7.65
N ILE A 200 15.78 -4.38 6.73
CA ILE A 200 16.60 -5.49 6.24
C ILE A 200 17.38 -6.14 7.40
N PHE A 201 17.98 -5.31 8.25
CA PHE A 201 18.76 -5.80 9.38
C PHE A 201 17.89 -6.52 10.41
N ILE A 202 16.68 -6.01 10.67
CA ILE A 202 15.74 -6.59 11.64
C ILE A 202 15.26 -7.97 11.17
N PHE A 203 14.83 -8.10 9.91
CA PHE A 203 14.31 -9.35 9.37
C PHE A 203 15.41 -10.37 9.05
N HIS A 204 16.59 -9.94 8.66
CA HIS A 204 17.72 -10.84 8.42
C HIS A 204 18.23 -11.48 9.72
N PHE A 205 18.24 -10.76 10.81
CA PHE A 205 18.62 -11.26 12.13
C PHE A 205 17.68 -12.38 12.61
N ARG A 206 16.37 -12.24 12.41
CA ARG A 206 15.38 -13.25 12.80
C ARG A 206 15.55 -14.58 12.04
N ARG A 207 15.81 -14.51 10.75
CA ARG A 207 16.02 -15.70 9.92
C ARG A 207 17.29 -16.47 10.33
N SER A 208 18.32 -15.79 10.76
CA SER A 208 19.55 -16.39 11.30
C SER A 208 19.30 -17.15 12.61
N GLU A 209 18.45 -16.61 13.50
CA GLU A 209 18.11 -17.26 14.76
C GLU A 209 17.25 -18.51 14.57
N GLU A 210 16.26 -18.49 13.68
CA GLU A 210 15.42 -19.65 13.37
C GLU A 210 16.25 -20.79 12.78
N HIS A 211 17.15 -20.50 11.87
CA HIS A 211 18.02 -21.52 11.27
C HIS A 211 19.04 -22.09 12.27
N THR A 212 19.51 -21.28 13.21
CA THR A 212 20.44 -21.73 14.27
C THR A 212 19.72 -22.59 15.30
N SER A 213 18.45 -22.28 15.60
CA SER A 213 17.65 -23.08 16.56
C SER A 213 17.23 -24.42 16.00
N GLU A 214 16.96 -24.54 14.68
CA GLU A 214 16.68 -25.81 14.03
C GLU A 214 17.91 -26.72 13.97
N LEU A 215 19.11 -26.18 13.79
CA LEU A 215 20.36 -26.94 13.80
C LEU A 215 20.80 -27.37 15.21
N GLN A 216 20.26 -26.74 16.27
CA GLN A 216 20.55 -27.06 17.66
C GLN A 216 19.52 -27.99 18.31
N SER A 217 18.42 -28.34 17.65
CA SER A 217 17.50 -29.36 18.15
C SER A 217 18.16 -30.74 17.97
N PRO A 218 18.50 -31.47 19.06
CA PRO A 218 19.06 -32.79 18.90
C PRO A 218 18.01 -33.71 18.26
N SER A 219 18.37 -34.26 17.12
CA SER A 219 17.65 -35.39 16.53
C SER A 219 17.73 -36.58 17.50
N GLY A 220 16.69 -36.69 18.33
CA GLY A 220 16.45 -37.84 19.18
C GLY A 220 15.57 -38.86 18.49
#